data_7ca441bd256212e922c7b1ae744d845b
#
_entry.id   7ca441bd256212e922c7b1ae744d845b
#
_cell.length_a   1.000
_cell.length_b   1.000
_cell.length_c   1.000
_cell.angle_alpha   90.00
_cell.angle_beta   90.00
_cell.angle_gamma   90.00
#
_symmetry.space_group_name_H-M   'P 1'
#
loop_
_entity.id
_entity.type
_entity.pdbx_description
1 polymer ?
#
loop_
_entity_poly.entity_id
_entity_poly.type
_entity_poly.pdbx_seq_one_letter_code
_entity_poly.pdbx_strand_id
1 'polypeptide(L)'
;FAGPFYDLSPFELGQFYSFGPFKYLGRDVWVLLVGWTLLILITLMVRQLMRSPWGRTLRAIREDEDAARALGKNSYFYKMQSLMLGGMIGAVAGVLQVIQKASVQADTFNPVITFTIWTILIIGGPGRVWSPIIGSSIYWTLIVFIENTLRQLPPNVRSTLEDTVQLSDFNISMLRFILVGLGLMLLARFRPQGIFGSREEMALDRR
;
A
#
# COMPACT_ATOMS: atom_id res chain seq x y z
N PHE A 1 -0.08 -6.95 -27.24
CA PHE A 1 -1.42 -6.39 -27.26
C PHE A 1 -1.35 -4.95 -26.80
N ALA A 2 -1.28 -4.00 -27.77
CA ALA A 2 -1.55 -2.60 -27.50
C ALA A 2 -3.07 -2.47 -27.46
N GLY A 3 -3.63 -2.45 -26.27
CA GLY A 3 -5.05 -2.20 -26.08
C GLY A 3 -5.36 -0.69 -26.15
N PRO A 4 -6.63 -0.28 -26.25
CA PRO A 4 -7.03 1.13 -26.41
C PRO A 4 -6.48 2.07 -25.33
N PHE A 5 -6.10 1.55 -24.18
CA PHE A 5 -5.45 2.32 -23.11
C PHE A 5 -4.08 2.85 -23.53
N TYR A 6 -3.33 2.08 -24.31
CA TYR A 6 -2.00 2.47 -24.79
C TYR A 6 -2.06 3.34 -26.05
N ASP A 7 -3.15 3.28 -26.81
CA ASP A 7 -3.36 4.16 -27.97
C ASP A 7 -3.52 5.64 -27.56
N LEU A 8 -3.90 5.88 -26.31
CA LEU A 8 -3.96 7.23 -25.72
C LEU A 8 -2.61 7.74 -25.21
N SER A 9 -1.56 6.92 -25.27
CA SER A 9 -0.23 7.30 -24.79
C SER A 9 0.43 8.34 -25.70
N PRO A 10 0.91 9.46 -25.16
CA PRO A 10 1.73 10.40 -25.92
C PRO A 10 3.17 9.87 -26.14
N PHE A 11 3.52 8.73 -25.56
CA PHE A 11 4.84 8.10 -25.63
C PHE A 11 4.80 6.91 -26.57
N GLU A 12 5.87 6.73 -27.37
CA GLU A 12 6.03 5.53 -28.16
C GLU A 12 6.36 4.34 -27.24
N LEU A 13 5.50 3.35 -27.23
CA LEU A 13 5.52 2.23 -26.26
C LEU A 13 6.79 1.40 -26.29
N GLY A 14 7.47 1.33 -27.42
CA GLY A 14 8.70 0.56 -27.64
C GLY A 14 9.99 1.35 -27.43
N GLN A 15 9.93 2.67 -27.25
CA GLN A 15 11.10 3.51 -27.06
C GLN A 15 11.50 3.65 -25.60
N PHE A 16 12.82 3.77 -25.37
CA PHE A 16 13.36 4.06 -24.05
C PHE A 16 13.53 5.57 -23.88
N TYR A 17 12.90 6.11 -22.87
CA TYR A 17 13.03 7.50 -22.44
C TYR A 17 14.00 7.56 -21.26
N SER A 18 15.00 8.45 -21.35
CA SER A 18 15.99 8.65 -20.29
C SER A 18 15.62 9.87 -19.45
N PHE A 19 15.36 9.66 -18.16
CA PHE A 19 15.20 10.72 -17.18
C PHE A 19 16.39 10.69 -16.22
N GLY A 20 17.46 11.44 -16.54
CA GLY A 20 18.72 11.41 -15.82
C GLY A 20 19.42 10.05 -15.96
N PRO A 21 19.82 9.38 -14.86
CA PRO A 21 20.50 8.09 -14.90
C PRO A 21 19.57 6.91 -15.19
N PHE A 22 18.26 7.12 -15.22
CA PHE A 22 17.27 6.05 -15.36
C PHE A 22 16.71 5.99 -16.78
N LYS A 23 16.60 4.76 -17.31
CA LYS A 23 15.95 4.48 -18.60
C LYS A 23 14.65 3.74 -18.36
N TYR A 24 13.55 4.31 -18.84
CA TYR A 24 12.22 3.72 -18.74
C TYR A 24 11.65 3.45 -20.12
N LEU A 25 10.90 2.36 -20.24
CA LEU A 25 10.13 2.08 -21.44
C LEU A 25 8.95 3.06 -21.51
N GLY A 26 8.57 3.56 -22.69
CA GLY A 26 7.46 4.51 -22.84
C GLY A 26 6.15 4.03 -22.23
N ARG A 27 5.90 2.72 -22.29
CA ARG A 27 4.79 2.06 -21.62
C ARG A 27 4.79 2.30 -20.09
N ASP A 28 5.95 2.11 -19.46
CA ASP A 28 6.05 2.22 -18.00
C ASP A 28 5.90 3.67 -17.54
N VAL A 29 6.43 4.62 -18.34
CA VAL A 29 6.22 6.06 -18.10
C VAL A 29 4.74 6.42 -18.17
N TRP A 30 4.01 5.91 -19.17
CA TRP A 30 2.58 6.16 -19.30
C TRP A 30 1.78 5.62 -18.12
N VAL A 31 2.01 4.36 -17.74
CA VAL A 31 1.34 3.73 -16.58
C VAL A 31 1.65 4.50 -15.29
N LEU A 32 2.88 4.96 -15.13
CA LEU A 32 3.30 5.75 -13.96
C LEU A 32 2.57 7.10 -13.91
N LEU A 33 2.47 7.82 -15.02
CA LEU A 33 1.76 9.10 -15.09
C LEU A 33 0.26 8.94 -14.77
N VAL A 34 -0.39 7.95 -15.38
CA VAL A 34 -1.80 7.65 -15.11
C VAL A 34 -1.99 7.24 -13.65
N GLY A 35 -1.11 6.38 -13.13
CA GLY A 35 -1.14 5.93 -11.73
C GLY A 35 -1.01 7.09 -10.74
N TRP A 36 -0.05 8.00 -10.95
CA TRP A 36 0.12 9.19 -10.11
C TRP A 36 -1.07 10.14 -10.20
N THR A 37 -1.61 10.35 -11.40
CA THR A 37 -2.78 11.20 -11.60
C THR A 37 -3.99 10.65 -10.85
N LEU A 38 -4.26 9.35 -10.98
CA LEU A 38 -5.35 8.69 -10.26
C LEU A 38 -5.12 8.71 -8.73
N LEU A 39 -3.89 8.47 -8.27
CA LEU A 39 -3.54 8.56 -6.85
C LEU A 39 -3.87 9.95 -6.29
N ILE A 40 -3.47 11.01 -6.97
CA ILE A 40 -3.74 12.39 -6.55
C ILE A 40 -5.24 12.66 -6.53
N LEU A 41 -5.96 12.30 -7.59
CA LEU A 41 -7.41 12.50 -7.70
C LEU A 41 -8.17 11.76 -6.59
N ILE A 42 -7.87 10.48 -6.37
CA ILE A 42 -8.50 9.67 -5.34
C ILE A 42 -8.17 10.23 -3.95
N THR A 43 -6.92 10.63 -3.70
CA THR A 43 -6.51 11.20 -2.42
C THR A 43 -7.24 12.52 -2.12
N LEU A 44 -7.38 13.39 -3.12
CA LEU A 44 -8.13 14.63 -2.99
C LEU A 44 -9.63 14.36 -2.76
N MET A 45 -10.21 13.43 -3.51
CA MET A 45 -11.60 12.99 -3.33
C MET A 45 -11.85 12.46 -1.91
N VAL A 46 -11.02 11.55 -1.44
CA VAL A 46 -11.15 10.98 -0.08
C VAL A 46 -10.95 12.08 0.98
N ARG A 47 -9.97 12.97 0.80
CA ARG A 47 -9.76 14.10 1.71
C ARG A 47 -10.98 15.02 1.80
N GLN A 48 -11.60 15.33 0.66
CA GLN A 48 -12.80 16.16 0.62
C GLN A 48 -13.99 15.45 1.27
N LEU A 49 -14.15 14.16 0.99
CA LEU A 49 -15.19 13.33 1.58
C LEU A 49 -15.06 13.22 3.11
N MET A 50 -13.84 13.03 3.62
CA MET A 50 -13.58 12.99 5.06
C MET A 50 -13.76 14.34 5.77
N ARG A 51 -13.76 15.46 5.05
CA ARG A 51 -14.09 16.78 5.58
C ARG A 51 -15.57 17.14 5.52
N SER A 52 -16.34 16.38 4.76
CA SER A 52 -17.80 16.57 4.60
C SER A 52 -18.58 16.14 5.86
N PRO A 53 -19.88 16.45 5.95
CA PRO A 53 -20.76 15.95 7.01
C PRO A 53 -20.76 14.42 7.08
N TRP A 54 -20.66 13.73 5.95
CA TRP A 54 -20.56 12.29 5.86
C TRP A 54 -19.32 11.74 6.60
N GLY A 55 -18.14 12.30 6.35
CA GLY A 55 -16.91 11.91 7.03
C GLY A 55 -16.92 12.19 8.53
N ARG A 56 -17.60 13.26 8.96
CA ARG A 56 -17.80 13.53 10.39
C ARG A 56 -18.68 12.49 11.06
N THR A 57 -19.77 12.08 10.41
CA THR A 57 -20.64 11.01 10.90
C THR A 57 -19.91 9.68 10.99
N LEU A 58 -19.07 9.34 10.00
CA LEU A 58 -18.26 8.11 10.06
C LEU A 58 -17.26 8.12 11.23
N ARG A 59 -16.65 9.26 11.53
CA ARG A 59 -15.79 9.37 12.71
C ARG A 59 -16.56 9.20 14.01
N ALA A 60 -17.73 9.83 14.14
CA ALA A 60 -18.58 9.64 15.30
C ALA A 60 -19.00 8.18 15.49
N ILE A 61 -19.35 7.47 14.40
CA ILE A 61 -19.68 6.03 14.45
C ILE A 61 -18.46 5.19 14.86
N ARG A 62 -17.25 5.58 14.47
CA ARG A 62 -16.01 4.90 14.88
C ARG A 62 -15.70 5.08 16.35
N GLU A 63 -15.99 6.28 16.90
CA GLU A 63 -15.75 6.62 18.31
C GLU A 63 -16.78 5.97 19.23
N ASP A 64 -18.07 6.11 18.91
CA ASP A 64 -19.16 5.48 19.65
C ASP A 64 -20.35 5.24 18.71
N GLU A 65 -20.56 3.96 18.37
CA GLU A 65 -21.64 3.56 17.47
C GLU A 65 -23.02 3.70 18.13
N ASP A 66 -23.12 3.41 19.42
CA ASP A 66 -24.39 3.44 20.13
C ASP A 66 -24.84 4.89 20.37
N ALA A 67 -23.92 5.78 20.72
CA ALA A 67 -24.21 7.21 20.80
C ALA A 67 -24.64 7.78 19.44
N ALA A 68 -23.98 7.39 18.35
CA ALA A 68 -24.36 7.83 17.01
C ALA A 68 -25.78 7.34 16.62
N ARG A 69 -26.14 6.10 16.99
CA ARG A 69 -27.48 5.55 16.78
C ARG A 69 -28.53 6.28 17.62
N ALA A 70 -28.21 6.59 18.86
CA ALA A 70 -29.11 7.35 19.74
C ALA A 70 -29.43 8.74 19.18
N LEU A 71 -28.48 9.34 18.42
CA LEU A 71 -28.68 10.57 17.67
C LEU A 71 -29.43 10.39 16.33
N GLY A 72 -30.01 9.21 16.07
CA GLY A 72 -30.79 8.92 14.88
C GLY A 72 -29.96 8.64 13.62
N LYS A 73 -28.65 8.38 13.73
CA LYS A 73 -27.82 8.04 12.57
C LYS A 73 -27.86 6.54 12.28
N ASN A 74 -28.14 6.18 11.03
CA ASN A 74 -28.13 4.78 10.60
C ASN A 74 -26.67 4.31 10.35
N SER A 75 -26.03 3.76 11.39
CA SER A 75 -24.63 3.28 11.35
C SER A 75 -24.40 2.25 10.25
N TYR A 76 -25.36 1.33 10.04
CA TYR A 76 -25.26 0.31 9.01
C TYR A 76 -25.14 0.90 7.61
N PHE A 77 -25.94 1.89 7.29
CA PHE A 77 -25.92 2.56 5.97
C PHE A 77 -24.60 3.28 5.70
N TYR A 78 -24.07 3.99 6.70
CA TYR A 78 -22.76 4.66 6.58
C TYR A 78 -21.61 3.68 6.43
N LYS A 79 -21.62 2.58 7.18
CA LYS A 79 -20.61 1.51 7.05
C LYS A 79 -20.65 0.85 5.67
N MET A 80 -21.86 0.57 5.16
CA MET A 80 -22.03 -0.01 3.81
C MET A 80 -21.52 0.92 2.71
N GLN A 81 -21.82 2.21 2.80
CA GLN A 81 -21.29 3.20 1.84
C GLN A 81 -19.76 3.27 1.89
N SER A 82 -19.18 3.26 3.09
CA SER A 82 -17.72 3.26 3.25
C SER A 82 -17.07 2.02 2.64
N LEU A 83 -17.68 0.84 2.82
CA LEU A 83 -17.22 -0.41 2.24
C LEU A 83 -17.29 -0.38 0.70
N MET A 84 -18.41 0.11 0.15
CA MET A 84 -18.56 0.25 -1.30
C MET A 84 -17.50 1.20 -1.90
N LEU A 85 -17.27 2.35 -1.27
CA LEU A 85 -16.25 3.29 -1.72
C LEU A 85 -14.85 2.68 -1.67
N GLY A 86 -14.52 1.96 -0.61
CA GLY A 86 -13.26 1.24 -0.50
C GLY A 86 -13.10 0.19 -1.59
N GLY A 87 -14.16 -0.57 -1.88
CA GLY A 87 -14.18 -1.56 -2.96
C GLY A 87 -13.97 -0.92 -4.35
N MET A 88 -14.61 0.21 -4.64
CA MET A 88 -14.42 0.95 -5.90
C MET A 88 -12.96 1.42 -6.07
N ILE A 89 -12.37 1.98 -5.02
CA ILE A 89 -10.96 2.41 -5.04
C ILE A 89 -10.05 1.21 -5.25
N GLY A 90 -10.33 0.08 -4.58
CA GLY A 90 -9.60 -1.16 -4.74
C GLY A 90 -9.70 -1.73 -6.16
N ALA A 91 -10.87 -1.67 -6.79
CA ALA A 91 -11.07 -2.10 -8.17
C ALA A 91 -10.23 -1.27 -9.15
N VAL A 92 -10.19 0.06 -9.00
CA VAL A 92 -9.34 0.93 -9.82
C VAL A 92 -7.87 0.58 -9.66
N ALA A 93 -7.40 0.34 -8.44
CA ALA A 93 -6.03 -0.07 -8.16
C ALA A 93 -5.71 -1.45 -8.80
N GLY A 94 -6.66 -2.39 -8.74
CA GLY A 94 -6.53 -3.71 -9.38
C GLY A 94 -6.39 -3.61 -10.90
N VAL A 95 -7.17 -2.75 -11.56
CA VAL A 95 -7.06 -2.50 -13.01
C VAL A 95 -5.67 -1.96 -13.36
N LEU A 96 -5.17 -0.97 -12.61
CA LEU A 96 -3.80 -0.43 -12.83
C LEU A 96 -2.72 -1.50 -12.67
N GLN A 97 -2.86 -2.38 -11.70
CA GLN A 97 -1.91 -3.49 -11.49
C GLN A 97 -1.89 -4.46 -12.67
N VAL A 98 -3.05 -4.78 -13.24
CA VAL A 98 -3.16 -5.64 -14.43
C VAL A 98 -2.52 -4.97 -15.65
N ILE A 99 -2.78 -3.69 -15.87
CA ILE A 99 -2.20 -2.91 -16.98
C ILE A 99 -0.67 -2.90 -16.87
N GLN A 100 -0.14 -2.66 -15.67
CA GLN A 100 1.32 -2.64 -15.43
C GLN A 100 1.97 -3.99 -15.75
N LYS A 101 1.36 -5.10 -15.34
CA LYS A 101 1.90 -6.44 -15.55
C LYS A 101 1.67 -6.98 -16.97
N ALA A 102 0.79 -6.35 -17.74
CA ALA A 102 0.34 -6.78 -19.07
C ALA A 102 -0.17 -8.24 -19.14
N SER A 103 -0.45 -8.85 -17.99
CA SER A 103 -1.00 -10.21 -17.89
C SER A 103 -1.89 -10.35 -16.67
N VAL A 104 -2.94 -11.16 -16.81
CA VAL A 104 -3.84 -11.53 -15.71
C VAL A 104 -3.64 -12.99 -15.43
N GLN A 105 -3.11 -13.31 -14.27
CA GLN A 105 -2.98 -14.67 -13.77
C GLN A 105 -3.66 -14.77 -12.41
N ALA A 106 -4.30 -15.91 -12.13
CA ALA A 106 -4.98 -16.15 -10.85
C ALA A 106 -4.02 -15.96 -9.66
N ASP A 107 -2.77 -16.41 -9.80
CA ASP A 107 -1.73 -16.29 -8.78
C ASP A 107 -1.31 -14.83 -8.47
N THR A 108 -1.67 -13.88 -9.35
CA THR A 108 -1.42 -12.46 -9.11
C THR A 108 -2.26 -11.92 -7.95
N PHE A 109 -3.44 -12.50 -7.70
CA PHE A 109 -4.39 -12.06 -6.67
C PHE A 109 -4.38 -13.01 -5.47
N ASN A 110 -3.19 -13.34 -4.97
CA ASN A 110 -3.04 -14.21 -3.81
C ASN A 110 -3.21 -13.44 -2.47
N PRO A 111 -3.45 -14.14 -1.36
CA PRO A 111 -3.63 -13.53 -0.04
C PRO A 111 -2.43 -12.67 0.43
N VAL A 112 -1.22 -12.92 -0.10
CA VAL A 112 0.00 -12.16 0.25
C VAL A 112 -0.17 -10.68 -0.06
N ILE A 113 -0.91 -10.31 -1.13
CA ILE A 113 -1.19 -8.91 -1.46
C ILE A 113 -2.01 -8.26 -0.33
N THR A 114 -3.03 -8.95 0.16
CA THR A 114 -3.86 -8.45 1.26
C THR A 114 -3.03 -8.22 2.51
N PHE A 115 -2.18 -9.18 2.90
CA PHE A 115 -1.26 -9.01 4.02
C PHE A 115 -0.27 -7.86 3.82
N THR A 116 0.22 -7.67 2.59
CA THR A 116 1.10 -6.55 2.25
C THR A 116 0.39 -5.20 2.44
N ILE A 117 -0.87 -5.09 1.99
CA ILE A 117 -1.67 -3.87 2.16
C ILE A 117 -1.92 -3.58 3.65
N TRP A 118 -2.25 -4.61 4.44
CA TRP A 118 -2.39 -4.47 5.90
C TRP A 118 -1.08 -4.01 6.55
N THR A 119 0.03 -4.58 6.16
CA THR A 119 1.37 -4.20 6.60
C THR A 119 1.65 -2.72 6.33
N ILE A 120 1.40 -2.25 5.12
CA ILE A 120 1.55 -0.86 4.70
C ILE A 120 0.67 0.06 5.55
N LEU A 121 -0.57 -0.34 5.82
CA LEU A 121 -1.50 0.42 6.62
C LEU A 121 -1.02 0.54 8.09
N ILE A 122 -0.50 -0.55 8.66
CA ILE A 122 0.04 -0.55 10.04
C ILE A 122 1.28 0.36 10.12
N ILE A 123 2.19 0.28 9.15
CA ILE A 123 3.39 1.13 9.10
C ILE A 123 3.00 2.61 9.02
N GLY A 124 2.07 2.94 8.12
CA GLY A 124 1.60 4.31 7.94
C GLY A 124 0.80 4.84 9.14
N GLY A 125 0.08 3.96 9.83
CA GLY A 125 -0.87 4.26 10.91
C GLY A 125 -2.27 4.58 10.37
N PRO A 126 -3.32 4.05 10.99
CA PRO A 126 -4.71 4.28 10.58
C PRO A 126 -5.17 5.73 10.86
N GLY A 127 -6.24 6.14 10.21
CA GLY A 127 -6.95 7.38 10.52
C GLY A 127 -6.57 8.63 9.73
N ARG A 128 -5.45 8.64 9.01
CA ARG A 128 -5.05 9.79 8.18
C ARG A 128 -5.06 9.45 6.69
N VAL A 129 -5.54 10.37 5.86
CA VAL A 129 -5.63 10.21 4.40
C VAL A 129 -4.27 10.00 3.73
N TRP A 130 -3.21 10.61 4.27
CA TRP A 130 -1.84 10.50 3.74
C TRP A 130 -1.08 9.26 4.21
N SER A 131 -1.60 8.58 5.23
CA SER A 131 -0.95 7.44 5.88
C SER A 131 -0.63 6.29 4.92
N PRO A 132 -1.53 5.84 4.03
CA PRO A 132 -1.25 4.78 3.08
C PRO A 132 -0.14 5.15 2.08
N ILE A 133 -0.07 6.42 1.66
CA ILE A 133 0.95 6.89 0.71
C ILE A 133 2.33 6.85 1.36
N ILE A 134 2.44 7.37 2.58
CA ILE A 134 3.71 7.38 3.31
C ILE A 134 4.09 5.95 3.71
N GLY A 135 3.14 5.16 4.21
CA GLY A 135 3.34 3.76 4.57
C GLY A 135 3.84 2.92 3.41
N SER A 136 3.26 3.08 2.21
CA SER A 136 3.71 2.37 1.01
C SER A 136 5.11 2.80 0.57
N SER A 137 5.42 4.09 0.63
CA SER A 137 6.76 4.60 0.30
C SER A 137 7.82 4.02 1.24
N ILE A 138 7.55 4.01 2.54
CA ILE A 138 8.46 3.42 3.54
C ILE A 138 8.60 1.93 3.31
N TYR A 139 7.50 1.21 3.13
CA TYR A 139 7.49 -0.24 2.94
C TYR A 139 8.33 -0.66 1.72
N TRP A 140 8.08 -0.04 0.56
CA TRP A 140 8.82 -0.37 -0.66
C TRP A 140 10.28 0.03 -0.59
N THR A 141 10.61 1.19 -0.02
CA THR A 141 12.00 1.61 0.20
C THR A 141 12.73 0.62 1.09
N LEU A 142 12.10 0.16 2.17
CA LEU A 142 12.67 -0.78 3.11
C LEU A 142 12.90 -2.15 2.44
N ILE A 143 11.94 -2.65 1.65
CA ILE A 143 12.10 -3.91 0.90
C ILE A 143 13.27 -3.82 -0.08
N VAL A 144 13.33 -2.77 -0.89
CA VAL A 144 14.41 -2.59 -1.88
C VAL A 144 15.77 -2.44 -1.18
N PHE A 145 15.81 -1.71 -0.06
CA PHE A 145 17.03 -1.57 0.72
C PHE A 145 17.53 -2.91 1.28
N ILE A 146 16.64 -3.70 1.90
CA ILE A 146 16.97 -5.03 2.42
C ILE A 146 17.46 -5.94 1.29
N GLU A 147 16.74 -5.98 0.17
CA GLU A 147 17.09 -6.83 -0.97
C GLU A 147 18.46 -6.47 -1.54
N ASN A 148 18.73 -5.20 -1.75
CA ASN A 148 20.04 -4.74 -2.25
C ASN A 148 21.17 -5.03 -1.26
N THR A 149 20.93 -4.84 0.03
CA THR A 149 21.92 -5.14 1.07
C THR A 149 22.24 -6.63 1.12
N LEU A 150 21.22 -7.49 1.06
CA LEU A 150 21.41 -8.94 1.05
C LEU A 150 22.16 -9.43 -0.21
N ARG A 151 21.91 -8.82 -1.37
CA ARG A 151 22.60 -9.15 -2.62
C ARG A 151 24.08 -8.71 -2.63
N GLN A 152 24.42 -7.66 -1.89
CA GLN A 152 25.78 -7.09 -1.81
C GLN A 152 26.62 -7.73 -0.70
N LEU A 153 26.09 -8.70 0.05
CA LEU A 153 26.85 -9.41 1.07
C LEU A 153 28.08 -10.10 0.46
N PRO A 154 29.25 -9.99 1.10
CA PRO A 154 30.47 -10.65 0.64
C PRO A 154 30.26 -12.17 0.54
N PRO A 155 30.92 -12.85 -0.43
CA PRO A 155 30.74 -14.29 -0.64
C PRO A 155 30.98 -15.13 0.62
N ASN A 156 31.89 -14.71 1.47
CA ASN A 156 32.22 -15.40 2.72
C ASN A 156 31.07 -15.38 3.74
N VAL A 157 30.34 -14.26 3.82
CA VAL A 157 29.17 -14.14 4.73
C VAL A 157 27.97 -14.87 4.14
N ARG A 158 27.85 -14.81 2.79
CA ARG A 158 26.79 -15.49 2.07
C ARG A 158 26.91 -17.02 2.20
N SER A 159 28.11 -17.60 2.01
CA SER A 159 28.35 -19.04 2.19
C SER A 159 28.11 -19.49 3.64
N THR A 160 28.52 -18.70 4.63
CA THR A 160 28.24 -19.01 6.04
C THR A 160 26.73 -19.00 6.35
N LEU A 161 25.98 -18.08 5.78
CA LEU A 161 24.52 -18.04 5.90
C LEU A 161 23.85 -19.19 5.12
N GLU A 162 24.36 -19.54 3.95
CA GLU A 162 23.91 -20.68 3.15
C GLU A 162 24.13 -22.01 3.90
N ASP A 163 25.27 -22.19 4.53
CA ASP A 163 25.59 -23.40 5.30
C ASP A 163 24.81 -23.48 6.63
N THR A 164 24.63 -22.35 7.31
CA THR A 164 23.96 -22.33 8.64
C THR A 164 22.45 -22.47 8.54
N VAL A 165 21.84 -21.93 7.49
CA VAL A 165 20.35 -21.85 7.33
C VAL A 165 19.88 -22.59 6.08
N GLN A 166 20.78 -23.33 5.36
CA GLN A 166 20.50 -23.99 4.07
C GLN A 166 19.82 -23.02 3.06
N LEU A 167 20.36 -21.81 2.98
CA LEU A 167 19.82 -20.73 2.17
C LEU A 167 20.21 -20.88 0.70
N SER A 168 19.40 -21.55 -0.09
CA SER A 168 19.41 -21.41 -1.55
C SER A 168 18.80 -20.06 -1.98
N ASP A 169 18.90 -19.68 -3.26
CA ASP A 169 18.33 -18.42 -3.79
C ASP A 169 16.84 -18.23 -3.45
N PHE A 170 16.10 -19.31 -3.25
CA PHE A 170 14.72 -19.33 -2.76
C PHE A 170 14.60 -18.74 -1.33
N ASN A 171 15.61 -18.90 -0.51
CA ASN A 171 15.60 -18.52 0.90
C ASN A 171 15.90 -17.03 1.15
N ILE A 172 16.56 -16.32 0.22
CA ILE A 172 16.77 -14.85 0.31
C ILE A 172 15.43 -14.14 0.30
N SER A 173 14.48 -14.58 -0.53
CA SER A 173 13.13 -14.03 -0.55
C SER A 173 12.37 -14.29 0.74
N MET A 174 12.55 -15.47 1.36
CA MET A 174 11.95 -15.78 2.66
C MET A 174 12.58 -14.94 3.79
N LEU A 175 13.90 -14.77 3.78
CA LEU A 175 14.58 -13.94 4.77
C LEU A 175 14.07 -12.49 4.75
N ARG A 176 13.79 -11.96 3.56
CA ARG A 176 13.15 -10.64 3.40
C ARG A 176 11.80 -10.56 4.13
N PHE A 177 10.93 -11.57 3.98
CA PHE A 177 9.64 -11.59 4.66
C PHE A 177 9.79 -11.73 6.18
N ILE A 178 10.76 -12.52 6.66
CA ILE A 178 11.07 -12.64 8.09
C ILE A 178 11.51 -11.28 8.64
N LEU A 179 12.43 -10.59 7.97
CA LEU A 179 12.91 -9.27 8.40
C LEU A 179 11.81 -8.23 8.41
N VAL A 180 10.94 -8.22 7.40
CA VAL A 180 9.77 -7.34 7.35
C VAL A 180 8.81 -7.67 8.49
N GLY A 181 8.52 -8.95 8.74
CA GLY A 181 7.66 -9.40 9.82
C GLY A 181 8.22 -9.03 11.20
N LEU A 182 9.52 -9.19 11.40
CA LEU A 182 10.20 -8.78 12.63
C LEU A 182 10.18 -7.25 12.81
N GLY A 183 10.41 -6.50 11.75
CA GLY A 183 10.28 -5.04 11.75
C GLY A 183 8.87 -4.58 12.13
N LEU A 184 7.84 -5.26 11.61
CA LEU A 184 6.44 -5.01 11.97
C LEU A 184 6.16 -5.34 13.44
N MET A 185 6.67 -6.48 13.93
CA MET A 185 6.51 -6.87 15.32
C MET A 185 7.14 -5.84 16.26
N LEU A 186 8.34 -5.36 15.95
CA LEU A 186 9.00 -4.29 16.68
C LEU A 186 8.22 -2.99 16.63
N LEU A 187 7.72 -2.60 15.44
CA LEU A 187 6.90 -1.41 15.27
C LEU A 187 5.60 -1.51 16.08
N ALA A 188 4.90 -2.64 16.03
CA ALA A 188 3.69 -2.88 16.82
C ALA A 188 3.97 -2.85 18.33
N ARG A 189 5.15 -3.31 18.76
CA ARG A 189 5.58 -3.29 20.16
C ARG A 189 5.90 -1.90 20.66
N PHE A 190 6.65 -1.11 19.87
CA PHE A 190 7.16 0.20 20.30
C PHE A 190 6.28 1.38 19.83
N ARG A 191 5.58 1.22 18.71
CA ARG A 191 4.72 2.25 18.11
C ARG A 191 3.43 1.63 17.54
N PRO A 192 2.51 1.15 18.40
CA PRO A 192 1.26 0.50 17.94
C PRO A 192 0.36 1.44 17.12
N GLN A 193 0.61 2.75 17.16
CA GLN A 193 -0.11 3.76 16.38
C GLN A 193 0.38 3.89 14.93
N GLY A 194 1.44 3.15 14.54
CA GLY A 194 2.16 3.41 13.32
C GLY A 194 3.07 4.64 13.43
N ILE A 195 3.80 4.94 12.35
CA ILE A 195 4.80 6.02 12.36
C ILE A 195 4.11 7.41 12.43
N PHE A 196 2.92 7.55 11.82
CA PHE A 196 2.19 8.81 11.72
C PHE A 196 0.82 8.82 12.42
N GLY A 197 0.50 7.77 13.22
CA GLY A 197 -0.72 7.72 14.02
C GLY A 197 -0.72 8.76 15.15
N SER A 198 -1.89 9.30 15.50
CA SER A 198 -2.04 10.21 16.65
C SER A 198 -2.24 9.44 17.95
N ARG A 199 -1.60 9.87 19.03
CA ARG A 199 -1.75 9.25 20.37
C ARG A 199 -3.15 9.43 20.94
N GLU A 200 -3.88 10.43 20.50
CA GLU A 200 -5.22 10.76 20.96
C GLU A 200 -6.25 9.68 20.59
N GLU A 201 -6.05 8.99 19.47
CA GLU A 201 -6.96 7.93 19.01
C GLU A 201 -6.94 6.67 19.90
N MET A 202 -5.86 6.41 20.62
CA MET A 202 -5.77 5.25 21.54
C MET A 202 -6.20 5.58 22.99
N ALA A 203 -6.29 6.84 23.35
CA ALA A 203 -6.72 7.23 24.69
C ALA A 203 -8.23 7.00 24.91
N LEU A 204 -9.01 6.92 23.83
CA LEU A 204 -10.45 6.68 23.85
C LEU A 204 -10.79 5.19 24.02
N ASP A 205 -9.90 4.28 23.65
CA ASP A 205 -10.11 2.81 23.76
C ASP A 205 -9.83 2.26 25.18
N ARG A 206 -9.42 3.11 26.12
CA ARG A 206 -9.13 2.74 27.52
C ARG A 206 -10.21 3.19 28.52
N ARG A 207 -11.34 3.63 28.06
CA ARG A 207 -12.52 3.91 28.85
C ARG A 207 -13.64 2.97 28.45
#